data_8b500c66b98234620f778ff0c681e77c
#
_entry.id   8b500c66b98234620f778ff0c681e77c
#
_cell.length_a   1.000
_cell.length_b   1.000
_cell.length_c   1.000
_cell.angle_alpha   90.00
_cell.angle_beta   90.00
_cell.angle_gamma   90.00
#
_symmetry.space_group_name_H-M   'P 1'
#
loop_
_entity.id
_entity.type
_entity.pdbx_description
1 polymer ?
#
loop_
_entity_poly.entity_id
_entity_poly.type
_entity_poly.pdbx_seq_one_letter_code
_entity_poly.pdbx_strand_id
1 'polypeptide(L)'
;MSKTKLGEGIAVIDIDAAVEGTVNHVQNPREVIDLTSEDLSDRIGCVRAGTSAFASPLLANGVGGLITMEGAPQSHLGIVSREYNIPCIMSLEPAEGLVDSEPDTDAFFEEWGQVLDGRTVAFETEAAEGQIKGEVFEV
;
A
#
# COMPACT_ATOMS: atom_id res chain seq x y z
N MET A 1 13.00 -5.34 -19.25
CA MET A 1 12.88 -3.96 -18.83
C MET A 1 13.14 -3.82 -17.34
N SER A 2 13.89 -2.82 -16.97
CA SER A 2 14.18 -2.60 -15.57
C SER A 2 12.98 -1.96 -14.87
N LYS A 3 12.69 -2.44 -13.67
CA LYS A 3 11.67 -1.85 -12.81
C LYS A 3 12.31 -0.74 -11.99
N THR A 4 11.57 0.32 -11.74
CA THR A 4 12.04 1.42 -10.91
C THR A 4 11.47 1.23 -9.50
N LYS A 5 12.34 1.07 -8.52
CA LYS A 5 11.92 0.93 -7.13
C LYS A 5 11.37 2.26 -6.63
N LEU A 6 10.14 2.25 -6.14
CA LEU A 6 9.49 3.43 -5.58
C LEU A 6 9.65 3.51 -4.07
N GLY A 7 9.66 2.37 -3.39
CA GLY A 7 9.80 2.37 -1.94
C GLY A 7 9.86 0.97 -1.37
N GLU A 8 10.09 0.89 -0.05
CA GLU A 8 10.07 -0.37 0.67
C GLU A 8 9.48 -0.21 2.06
N GLY A 9 8.92 -1.29 2.56
CA GLY A 9 8.31 -1.32 3.87
C GLY A 9 8.24 -2.75 4.38
N ILE A 10 7.28 -3.01 5.26
CA ILE A 10 7.10 -4.32 5.87
C ILE A 10 5.83 -4.94 5.31
N ALA A 11 5.96 -6.13 4.71
CA ALA A 11 4.81 -6.84 4.17
C ALA A 11 4.12 -7.65 5.25
N VAL A 12 2.79 -7.74 5.16
CA VAL A 12 1.98 -8.53 6.09
C VAL A 12 2.07 -10.02 5.77
N ILE A 13 2.10 -10.34 4.46
CA ILE A 13 2.22 -11.73 3.99
C ILE A 13 3.31 -11.82 2.94
N ASP A 14 3.92 -12.99 2.82
CA ASP A 14 4.89 -13.27 1.77
C ASP A 14 4.13 -13.75 0.54
N ILE A 15 4.40 -13.13 -0.62
CA ILE A 15 3.70 -13.47 -1.87
C ILE A 15 4.62 -14.26 -2.77
N ASP A 16 4.05 -15.29 -3.44
CA ASP A 16 4.80 -16.18 -4.32
C ASP A 16 5.09 -15.56 -5.69
N ALA A 17 4.23 -14.62 -6.10
CA ALA A 17 4.36 -13.98 -7.39
C ALA A 17 4.10 -12.48 -7.23
N ALA A 18 4.67 -11.68 -8.12
CA ALA A 18 4.46 -10.24 -8.08
C ALA A 18 2.98 -9.90 -8.23
N VAL A 19 2.51 -8.98 -7.41
CA VAL A 19 1.14 -8.46 -7.46
C VAL A 19 1.20 -7.09 -8.12
N GLU A 20 0.42 -6.89 -9.18
CA GLU A 20 0.42 -5.64 -9.91
C GLU A 20 -0.94 -4.96 -9.81
N GLY A 21 -0.95 -3.64 -9.84
CA GLY A 21 -2.18 -2.86 -9.86
C GLY A 21 -1.90 -1.37 -9.95
N THR A 22 -2.96 -0.62 -10.20
CA THR A 22 -2.90 0.84 -10.27
C THR A 22 -3.20 1.42 -8.89
N VAL A 23 -2.33 2.30 -8.42
CA VAL A 23 -2.47 2.91 -7.10
C VAL A 23 -3.59 3.95 -7.08
N ASN A 24 -4.44 3.87 -6.07
CA ASN A 24 -5.43 4.89 -5.76
C ASN A 24 -5.15 5.41 -4.36
N HIS A 25 -4.71 6.67 -4.27
CA HIS A 25 -4.46 7.33 -2.99
C HIS A 25 -5.79 7.78 -2.39
N VAL A 26 -6.11 7.25 -1.22
CA VAL A 26 -7.39 7.49 -0.55
C VAL A 26 -7.15 8.38 0.67
N GLN A 27 -7.81 9.53 0.71
CA GLN A 27 -7.62 10.52 1.78
C GLN A 27 -8.85 10.68 2.67
N ASN A 28 -10.02 10.19 2.23
CA ASN A 28 -11.25 10.33 3.01
C ASN A 28 -12.22 9.17 2.70
N PRO A 29 -13.22 8.94 3.57
CA PRO A 29 -14.14 7.83 3.38
C PRO A 29 -14.98 7.92 2.10
N ARG A 30 -15.23 9.11 1.59
CA ARG A 30 -16.00 9.28 0.37
C ARG A 30 -15.27 8.69 -0.83
N GLU A 31 -13.95 8.88 -0.89
CA GLU A 31 -13.13 8.30 -1.95
C GLU A 31 -13.19 6.77 -1.92
N VAL A 32 -13.23 6.20 -0.71
CA VAL A 32 -13.39 4.74 -0.57
C VAL A 32 -14.71 4.29 -1.15
N ILE A 33 -15.79 4.98 -0.82
CA ILE A 33 -17.13 4.64 -1.32
C ILE A 33 -17.14 4.69 -2.85
N ASP A 34 -16.55 5.72 -3.43
CA ASP A 34 -16.49 5.87 -4.88
C ASP A 34 -15.72 4.69 -5.53
N LEU A 35 -14.64 4.26 -4.91
CA LEU A 35 -13.86 3.13 -5.42
C LEU A 35 -14.61 1.80 -5.32
N THR A 36 -15.41 1.60 -4.29
CA THR A 36 -16.11 0.33 -4.09
C THR A 36 -17.19 0.06 -5.13
N SER A 37 -17.52 1.05 -5.96
CA SER A 37 -18.45 0.85 -7.09
C SER A 37 -17.75 0.24 -8.31
N GLU A 38 -16.44 0.07 -8.25
CA GLU A 38 -15.64 -0.50 -9.35
C GLU A 38 -15.04 -1.85 -8.96
N ASP A 39 -14.52 -2.55 -9.95
CA ASP A 39 -13.75 -3.77 -9.70
C ASP A 39 -12.37 -3.36 -9.16
N LEU A 40 -12.06 -3.77 -7.95
CA LEU A 40 -10.81 -3.39 -7.28
C LEU A 40 -9.69 -4.43 -7.39
N SER A 41 -9.94 -5.53 -8.12
CA SER A 41 -8.95 -6.62 -8.19
C SER A 41 -7.61 -6.21 -8.83
N ASP A 42 -7.62 -5.17 -9.67
CA ASP A 42 -6.40 -4.63 -10.28
C ASP A 42 -6.00 -3.26 -9.70
N ARG A 43 -6.53 -2.94 -8.53
CA ARG A 43 -6.26 -1.68 -7.85
C ARG A 43 -5.45 -1.92 -6.58
N ILE A 44 -4.61 -0.94 -6.26
CA ILE A 44 -3.82 -0.92 -5.03
C ILE A 44 -4.31 0.28 -4.22
N GLY A 45 -4.90 0.02 -3.06
CA GLY A 45 -5.32 1.10 -2.18
C GLY A 45 -4.12 1.67 -1.45
N CYS A 46 -4.01 2.98 -1.36
CA CYS A 46 -2.94 3.66 -0.64
C CYS A 46 -3.54 4.57 0.41
N VAL A 47 -3.29 4.29 1.68
CA VAL A 47 -3.82 5.07 2.79
C VAL A 47 -2.68 5.48 3.71
N ARG A 48 -2.86 6.57 4.45
CA ARG A 48 -1.83 7.05 5.36
C ARG A 48 -1.67 6.10 6.54
N ALA A 49 -2.78 5.76 7.18
CA ALA A 49 -2.76 4.89 8.35
C ALA A 49 -3.91 3.89 8.24
N GLY A 50 -3.71 2.75 8.86
CA GLY A 50 -4.67 1.67 8.76
C GLY A 50 -5.86 1.81 9.68
N THR A 51 -6.69 2.83 9.48
CA THR A 51 -7.94 2.90 10.20
C THR A 51 -8.98 2.05 9.48
N SER A 52 -9.87 1.42 10.23
CA SER A 52 -10.89 0.54 9.66
C SER A 52 -11.85 1.30 8.75
N ALA A 53 -12.05 2.60 8.98
CA ALA A 53 -12.95 3.41 8.17
C ALA A 53 -12.50 3.51 6.70
N PHE A 54 -11.19 3.48 6.47
CA PHE A 54 -10.63 3.59 5.12
C PHE A 54 -10.32 2.25 4.49
N ALA A 55 -9.76 1.35 5.28
CA ALA A 55 -9.17 0.14 4.74
C ALA A 55 -10.12 -1.05 4.68
N SER A 56 -10.98 -1.22 5.67
CA SER A 56 -11.88 -2.36 5.70
C SER A 56 -12.80 -2.46 4.48
N PRO A 57 -13.41 -1.35 4.00
CA PRO A 57 -14.22 -1.45 2.79
C PRO A 57 -13.43 -1.86 1.55
N LEU A 58 -12.17 -1.41 1.43
CA LEU A 58 -11.32 -1.81 0.32
C LEU A 58 -11.02 -3.30 0.37
N LEU A 59 -10.69 -3.80 1.54
CA LEU A 59 -10.41 -5.23 1.74
C LEU A 59 -11.66 -6.08 1.45
N ALA A 60 -12.81 -5.65 1.95
CA ALA A 60 -14.05 -6.38 1.76
C ALA A 60 -14.50 -6.43 0.30
N ASN A 61 -14.07 -5.48 -0.51
CA ASN A 61 -14.42 -5.42 -1.92
C ASN A 61 -13.34 -6.01 -2.83
N GLY A 62 -12.35 -6.69 -2.27
CA GLY A 62 -11.39 -7.46 -3.04
C GLY A 62 -10.32 -6.63 -3.73
N VAL A 63 -9.85 -5.56 -3.08
CA VAL A 63 -8.74 -4.77 -3.62
C VAL A 63 -7.52 -5.68 -3.85
N GLY A 64 -6.78 -5.43 -4.92
CA GLY A 64 -5.64 -6.27 -5.29
C GLY A 64 -4.45 -6.19 -4.35
N GLY A 65 -4.29 -5.05 -3.68
CA GLY A 65 -3.23 -4.86 -2.69
C GLY A 65 -3.46 -3.58 -1.92
N LEU A 66 -2.67 -3.39 -0.87
CA LEU A 66 -2.81 -2.23 0.00
C LEU A 66 -1.44 -1.69 0.39
N ILE A 67 -1.31 -0.38 0.39
CA ILE A 67 -0.12 0.31 0.88
C ILE A 67 -0.55 1.19 2.04
N THR A 68 0.17 1.11 3.16
CA THR A 68 0.01 2.09 4.22
C THR A 68 1.35 2.80 4.44
N MET A 69 1.28 4.07 4.82
CA MET A 69 2.47 4.87 5.08
C MET A 69 2.90 4.76 6.54
N GLU A 70 1.98 4.38 7.42
CA GLU A 70 2.21 4.17 8.84
C GLU A 70 1.61 2.84 9.26
N GLY A 71 2.09 2.30 10.36
CA GLY A 71 1.54 1.09 10.94
C GLY A 71 2.48 -0.09 10.84
N ALA A 72 2.06 -1.22 11.39
CA ALA A 72 2.86 -2.43 11.44
C ALA A 72 1.99 -3.67 11.22
N PRO A 73 2.59 -4.80 10.80
CA PRO A 73 1.82 -6.03 10.52
C PRO A 73 0.98 -6.55 11.69
N GLN A 74 1.37 -6.26 12.91
CA GLN A 74 0.63 -6.66 14.10
C GLN A 74 -0.51 -5.71 14.44
N SER A 75 -0.69 -4.62 13.69
CA SER A 75 -1.82 -3.70 13.87
C SER A 75 -3.11 -4.37 13.44
N HIS A 76 -4.24 -3.77 13.81
CA HIS A 76 -5.55 -4.28 13.41
C HIS A 76 -5.65 -4.46 11.89
N LEU A 77 -5.19 -3.48 11.12
CA LEU A 77 -5.23 -3.57 9.66
C LEU A 77 -4.36 -4.71 9.14
N GLY A 78 -3.18 -4.93 9.75
CA GLY A 78 -2.32 -6.03 9.36
C GLY A 78 -2.99 -7.38 9.58
N ILE A 79 -3.66 -7.54 10.71
CA ILE A 79 -4.39 -8.77 11.01
C ILE A 79 -5.54 -9.00 10.02
N VAL A 80 -6.31 -7.94 9.74
CA VAL A 80 -7.46 -8.04 8.83
C VAL A 80 -6.99 -8.32 7.40
N SER A 81 -5.93 -7.67 6.94
CA SER A 81 -5.37 -7.93 5.61
C SER A 81 -4.97 -9.39 5.45
N ARG A 82 -4.37 -9.97 6.49
CA ARG A 82 -3.96 -11.37 6.48
C ARG A 82 -5.19 -12.29 6.41
N GLU A 83 -6.26 -11.96 7.11
CA GLU A 83 -7.49 -12.77 7.08
C GLU A 83 -8.12 -12.76 5.69
N TYR A 84 -8.08 -11.63 4.99
CA TYR A 84 -8.56 -11.51 3.62
C TYR A 84 -7.56 -12.05 2.59
N ASN A 85 -6.35 -12.38 3.03
CA ASN A 85 -5.26 -12.83 2.16
C ASN A 85 -4.92 -11.80 1.07
N ILE A 86 -4.96 -10.53 1.43
CA ILE A 86 -4.65 -9.43 0.51
C ILE A 86 -3.25 -8.91 0.81
N PRO A 87 -2.37 -8.82 -0.19
CA PRO A 87 -1.03 -8.28 0.00
C PRO A 87 -1.09 -6.85 0.53
N CYS A 88 -0.35 -6.59 1.61
CA CYS A 88 -0.31 -5.27 2.24
C CYS A 88 1.13 -4.96 2.62
N ILE A 89 1.63 -3.81 2.17
CA ILE A 89 2.94 -3.31 2.55
C ILE A 89 2.72 -2.10 3.44
N MET A 90 3.23 -2.16 4.67
CA MET A 90 3.02 -1.15 5.69
C MET A 90 4.30 -0.36 5.95
N SER A 91 4.13 0.87 6.42
CA SER A 91 5.25 1.78 6.69
C SER A 91 6.14 1.95 5.45
N LEU A 92 5.52 2.15 4.30
CA LEU A 92 6.26 2.29 3.05
C LEU A 92 7.08 3.58 3.06
N GLU A 93 8.40 3.43 2.91
CA GLU A 93 9.32 4.55 2.84
C GLU A 93 9.68 4.83 1.38
N PRO A 94 9.66 6.11 0.95
CA PRO A 94 9.98 6.43 -0.44
C PRO A 94 11.45 6.21 -0.75
N ALA A 95 11.74 5.85 -1.99
CA ALA A 95 13.09 5.79 -2.49
C ALA A 95 13.68 7.21 -2.51
N GLU A 96 15.00 7.30 -2.44
CA GLU A 96 15.70 8.58 -2.37
C GLU A 96 15.29 9.50 -3.54
N GLY A 97 14.94 10.73 -3.20
CA GLY A 97 14.63 11.76 -4.20
C GLY A 97 13.19 11.82 -4.66
N LEU A 98 12.31 10.91 -4.20
CA LEU A 98 10.91 10.92 -4.62
C LEU A 98 10.06 11.90 -3.84
N VAL A 99 10.39 12.16 -2.59
CA VAL A 99 9.60 13.05 -1.73
C VAL A 99 10.56 14.07 -1.10
N ASP A 100 10.21 15.36 -1.21
CA ASP A 100 11.03 16.44 -0.70
C ASP A 100 10.66 16.88 0.71
N SER A 101 9.44 16.59 1.15
CA SER A 101 8.95 16.99 2.47
C SER A 101 9.67 16.22 3.59
N GLU A 102 9.72 16.83 4.78
CA GLU A 102 10.32 16.16 5.92
C GLU A 102 9.52 14.92 6.35
N PRO A 103 10.18 13.81 6.67
CA PRO A 103 9.48 12.61 7.14
C PRO A 103 8.61 12.89 8.36
N ASP A 104 7.51 12.13 8.46
CA ASP A 104 6.55 12.17 9.58
C ASP A 104 5.78 13.49 9.70
N THR A 105 5.68 14.26 8.60
CA THR A 105 4.82 15.44 8.56
C THR A 105 3.61 15.17 7.68
N ASP A 106 2.54 15.95 7.89
CA ASP A 106 1.34 15.83 7.04
C ASP A 106 1.70 16.10 5.57
N ALA A 107 2.57 17.06 5.32
CA ALA A 107 3.01 17.38 3.97
C ALA A 107 3.73 16.19 3.33
N PHE A 108 4.54 15.46 4.10
CA PHE A 108 5.23 14.28 3.62
C PHE A 108 4.23 13.20 3.17
N PHE A 109 3.24 12.88 4.01
CA PHE A 109 2.27 11.84 3.68
C PHE A 109 1.41 12.20 2.49
N GLU A 110 1.02 13.47 2.38
CA GLU A 110 0.25 13.93 1.23
C GLU A 110 1.06 13.87 -0.06
N GLU A 111 2.30 14.35 -0.02
CA GLU A 111 3.19 14.31 -1.19
C GLU A 111 3.46 12.87 -1.62
N TRP A 112 3.77 11.99 -0.67
CA TRP A 112 4.05 10.59 -0.97
C TRP A 112 2.85 9.90 -1.63
N GLY A 113 1.65 10.15 -1.11
CA GLY A 113 0.43 9.62 -1.72
C GLY A 113 0.22 10.13 -3.13
N GLN A 114 0.49 11.40 -3.39
CA GLN A 114 0.37 11.98 -4.73
C GLN A 114 1.40 11.41 -5.70
N VAL A 115 2.60 11.12 -5.22
CA VAL A 115 3.64 10.50 -6.05
C VAL A 115 3.20 9.10 -6.51
N LEU A 116 2.57 8.36 -5.63
CA LEU A 116 2.12 6.99 -5.94
C LEU A 116 0.83 6.95 -6.74
N ASP A 117 -0.06 7.92 -6.56
CA ASP A 117 -1.40 7.89 -7.13
C ASP A 117 -1.36 7.80 -8.66
N GLY A 118 -2.15 6.87 -9.20
CA GLY A 118 -2.26 6.69 -10.65
C GLY A 118 -1.15 5.87 -11.29
N ARG A 119 -0.12 5.49 -10.54
CA ARG A 119 0.96 4.67 -11.10
C ARG A 119 0.57 3.20 -11.07
N THR A 120 0.99 2.46 -12.07
CA THR A 120 0.88 1.01 -12.05
C THR A 120 2.15 0.45 -11.40
N VAL A 121 1.96 -0.30 -10.34
CA VAL A 121 3.08 -0.78 -9.53
C VAL A 121 3.00 -2.29 -9.34
N ALA A 122 4.12 -2.89 -8.96
CA ALA A 122 4.20 -4.29 -8.59
C ALA A 122 4.78 -4.40 -7.19
N PHE A 123 4.23 -5.34 -6.40
CA PHE A 123 4.74 -5.68 -5.08
C PHE A 123 5.64 -6.89 -5.19
N GLU A 124 6.77 -6.85 -4.50
CA GLU A 124 7.64 -8.01 -4.32
C GLU A 124 7.95 -8.13 -2.83
N THR A 125 8.02 -9.35 -2.33
CA THR A 125 8.29 -9.58 -0.93
C THR A 125 9.45 -10.56 -0.77
N GLU A 126 10.15 -10.44 0.36
CA GLU A 126 11.24 -11.33 0.70
C GLU A 126 11.20 -11.57 2.21
N ALA A 127 11.08 -12.83 2.59
CA ALA A 127 11.10 -13.18 4.00
C ALA A 127 12.50 -12.95 4.57
N ALA A 128 12.54 -12.19 5.64
CA ALA A 128 13.78 -11.90 6.36
C ALA A 128 13.60 -12.26 7.82
N GLU A 129 14.68 -12.30 8.57
CA GLU A 129 14.64 -12.69 9.97
C GLU A 129 13.71 -11.76 10.76
N GLY A 130 12.64 -12.34 11.27
CA GLY A 130 11.67 -11.64 12.10
C GLY A 130 10.62 -10.81 11.37
N GLN A 131 10.73 -10.66 10.05
CA GLN A 131 9.74 -9.89 9.29
C GLN A 131 9.81 -10.21 7.80
N ILE A 132 8.84 -9.70 7.05
CA ILE A 132 8.80 -9.86 5.60
C ILE A 132 9.05 -8.48 4.97
N LYS A 133 10.12 -8.37 4.19
CA LYS A 133 10.42 -7.12 3.50
C LYS A 133 9.49 -6.99 2.30
N GLY A 134 8.88 -5.82 2.13
CA GLY A 134 8.04 -5.51 0.99
C GLY A 134 8.65 -4.41 0.15
N GLU A 135 8.63 -4.57 -1.17
CA GLU A 135 9.14 -3.56 -2.09
C GLU A 135 8.08 -3.23 -3.12
N VAL A 136 8.01 -1.96 -3.51
CA VAL A 136 7.08 -1.47 -4.52
C VAL A 136 7.88 -0.92 -5.68
N PHE A 137 7.59 -1.43 -6.87
CA PHE A 137 8.26 -1.03 -8.10
C PHE A 137 7.24 -0.46 -9.09
N GLU A 138 7.66 0.53 -9.86
CA GLU A 138 6.85 1.01 -10.98
C GLU A 138 7.06 0.10 -12.18
N VAL A 139 5.98 -0.35 -12.80
CA VAL A 139 6.05 -1.20 -13.99
C VAL A 139 5.80 -0.43 -15.26
#